data_6a3ed207ec1b7dbba752b7cfe5e54a32
#
_entry.id   6a3ed207ec1b7dbba752b7cfe5e54a32
#
_cell.length_a   1.000
_cell.length_b   1.000
_cell.length_c   1.000
_cell.angle_alpha   90.00
_cell.angle_beta   90.00
_cell.angle_gamma   90.00
#
_symmetry.space_group_name_H-M   'P 1'
#
loop_
_entity.id
_entity.type
_entity.pdbx_description
1 polymer ?
#
loop_
_entity_poly.entity_id
_entity_poly.type
_entity_poly.pdbx_seq_one_letter_code
_entity_poly.pdbx_strand_id
1 'polypeptide(L)'
;MSNTATYPRAAGFTYIGLLIAVVVLGLALSAVGTVWRTQGQREREQELLFIGRDFRNAIASYYNAAAAGAHQYPQEIDDLLEDKRGPEPRHHLRRYYADPMTGAQDWTIVRVAALGITGIASSAKGEPIKKAGFESGETAFADATCYCDWQFLFLPRVALRRANTVHKAAD
;
A
#
# COMPACT_ATOMS: atom_id res chain seq x y z
N MET A 1 34.54 -39.50 -66.69
CA MET A 1 33.19 -39.15 -66.26
C MET A 1 33.29 -38.52 -64.87
N SER A 2 33.31 -37.19 -64.79
CA SER A 2 33.52 -36.46 -63.54
C SER A 2 32.16 -35.96 -63.06
N ASN A 3 31.71 -36.49 -61.90
CA ASN A 3 30.43 -36.16 -61.28
C ASN A 3 30.65 -34.95 -60.35
N THR A 4 30.30 -33.76 -60.76
CA THR A 4 30.33 -32.54 -59.98
C THR A 4 29.02 -32.45 -59.14
N ALA A 5 29.14 -32.76 -57.83
CA ALA A 5 28.07 -32.57 -56.88
C ALA A 5 27.88 -31.07 -56.60
N THR A 6 26.75 -30.52 -57.05
CA THR A 6 26.32 -29.15 -56.72
C THR A 6 25.67 -29.13 -55.32
N TYR A 7 26.35 -28.54 -54.37
CA TYR A 7 25.77 -28.29 -53.04
C TYR A 7 24.80 -27.09 -53.10
N PRO A 8 23.56 -27.23 -52.61
CA PRO A 8 22.64 -26.14 -52.63
C PRO A 8 23.06 -25.06 -51.62
N ARG A 9 23.13 -23.83 -52.12
CA ARG A 9 23.40 -22.62 -51.31
C ARG A 9 22.14 -22.26 -50.49
N ALA A 10 21.95 -22.89 -49.31
CA ALA A 10 20.88 -22.59 -48.38
C ALA A 10 21.35 -21.78 -47.15
N ALA A 11 22.56 -21.23 -47.15
CA ALA A 11 23.17 -20.63 -45.98
C ALA A 11 22.66 -19.23 -45.59
N GLY A 12 21.94 -18.52 -46.50
CA GLY A 12 21.44 -17.14 -46.19
C GLY A 12 20.11 -17.11 -45.47
N PHE A 13 19.24 -18.08 -45.76
CA PHE A 13 17.87 -18.11 -45.19
C PHE A 13 17.85 -18.47 -43.71
N THR A 14 18.73 -19.33 -43.26
CA THR A 14 18.86 -19.73 -41.86
C THR A 14 19.36 -18.59 -40.95
N TYR A 15 20.26 -17.73 -41.45
CA TYR A 15 20.73 -16.59 -40.70
C TYR A 15 19.65 -15.54 -40.46
N ILE A 16 18.87 -15.19 -41.49
CA ILE A 16 17.74 -14.26 -41.38
C ILE A 16 16.66 -14.85 -40.48
N GLY A 17 16.38 -16.14 -40.59
CA GLY A 17 15.44 -16.84 -39.69
C GLY A 17 15.88 -16.79 -38.24
N LEU A 18 17.18 -16.96 -37.96
CA LEU A 18 17.74 -16.83 -36.61
C LEU A 18 17.60 -15.40 -36.07
N LEU A 19 17.90 -14.39 -36.88
CA LEU A 19 17.76 -12.99 -36.46
C LEU A 19 16.31 -12.65 -36.12
N ILE A 20 15.34 -13.06 -36.96
CA ILE A 20 13.93 -12.88 -36.69
C ILE A 20 13.52 -13.59 -35.38
N ALA A 21 13.95 -14.81 -35.18
CA ALA A 21 13.66 -15.57 -33.96
C ALA A 21 14.20 -14.86 -32.69
N VAL A 22 15.41 -14.30 -32.73
CA VAL A 22 15.99 -13.55 -31.62
C VAL A 22 15.23 -12.27 -31.35
N VAL A 23 14.80 -11.54 -32.39
CA VAL A 23 13.99 -10.33 -32.25
C VAL A 23 12.62 -10.65 -31.62
N VAL A 24 11.92 -11.67 -32.12
CA VAL A 24 10.62 -12.10 -31.58
C VAL A 24 10.77 -12.55 -30.13
N LEU A 25 11.82 -13.31 -29.80
CA LEU A 25 12.09 -13.73 -28.43
C LEU A 25 12.36 -12.53 -27.51
N GLY A 26 13.13 -11.55 -27.97
CA GLY A 26 13.42 -10.31 -27.24
C GLY A 26 12.15 -9.49 -26.94
N LEU A 27 11.26 -9.36 -27.93
CA LEU A 27 9.94 -8.69 -27.76
C LEU A 27 9.04 -9.46 -26.77
N ALA A 28 9.00 -10.78 -26.85
CA ALA A 28 8.23 -11.61 -25.93
C ALA A 28 8.72 -11.47 -24.47
N LEU A 29 10.05 -11.49 -24.23
CA LEU A 29 10.63 -11.31 -22.91
C LEU A 29 10.35 -9.90 -22.34
N SER A 30 10.37 -8.89 -23.20
CA SER A 30 10.03 -7.51 -22.80
C SER A 30 8.59 -7.40 -22.28
N ALA A 31 7.63 -8.05 -22.92
CA ALA A 31 6.23 -8.04 -22.50
C ALA A 31 6.02 -8.73 -21.13
N VAL A 32 6.75 -9.81 -20.85
CA VAL A 32 6.69 -10.51 -19.57
C VAL A 32 7.12 -9.59 -18.40
N GLY A 33 8.18 -8.81 -18.57
CA GLY A 33 8.69 -7.92 -17.53
C GLY A 33 7.68 -6.88 -17.03
N THR A 34 6.82 -6.36 -17.91
CA THR A 34 5.78 -5.38 -17.52
C THR A 34 4.67 -6.02 -16.70
N VAL A 35 4.25 -7.23 -17.03
CA VAL A 35 3.23 -7.98 -16.28
C VAL A 35 3.71 -8.26 -14.85
N TRP A 36 4.95 -8.70 -14.68
CA TRP A 36 5.52 -8.99 -13.37
C TRP A 36 5.60 -7.74 -12.47
N ARG A 37 5.98 -6.59 -13.04
CA ARG A 37 6.02 -5.32 -12.29
C ARG A 37 4.64 -4.91 -11.78
N THR A 38 3.63 -4.98 -12.66
CA THR A 38 2.25 -4.62 -12.31
C THR A 38 1.67 -5.56 -11.27
N GLN A 39 1.95 -6.87 -11.40
CA GLN A 39 1.49 -7.85 -10.43
C GLN A 39 2.14 -7.62 -9.06
N GLY A 40 3.45 -7.43 -8.99
CA GLY A 40 4.15 -7.15 -7.76
C GLY A 40 3.71 -5.83 -7.10
N GLN A 41 3.33 -4.82 -7.88
CA GLN A 41 2.78 -3.58 -7.34
C GLN A 41 1.38 -3.82 -6.72
N ARG A 42 0.51 -4.58 -7.39
CA ARG A 42 -0.82 -4.94 -6.85
C ARG A 42 -0.74 -5.73 -5.54
N GLU A 43 0.20 -6.65 -5.44
CA GLU A 43 0.42 -7.42 -4.21
C GLU A 43 0.84 -6.51 -3.05
N ARG A 44 1.77 -5.56 -3.29
CA ARG A 44 2.16 -4.57 -2.28
C ARG A 44 1.01 -3.63 -1.89
N GLU A 45 0.15 -3.25 -2.84
CA GLU A 45 -1.06 -2.46 -2.55
C GLU A 45 -2.03 -3.21 -1.63
N GLN A 46 -2.22 -4.51 -1.86
CA GLN A 46 -3.06 -5.33 -0.99
C GLN A 46 -2.48 -5.45 0.41
N GLU A 47 -1.16 -5.64 0.51
CA GLU A 47 -0.46 -5.69 1.78
C GLU A 47 -0.52 -4.33 2.51
N LEU A 48 -0.36 -3.21 1.78
CA LEU A 48 -0.49 -1.86 2.32
C LEU A 48 -1.89 -1.61 2.91
N LEU A 49 -2.95 -2.02 2.21
CA LEU A 49 -4.31 -1.94 2.70
C LEU A 49 -4.53 -2.80 3.95
N PHE A 50 -3.98 -4.02 3.97
CA PHE A 50 -4.06 -4.90 5.12
C PHE A 50 -3.37 -4.29 6.35
N ILE A 51 -2.12 -3.86 6.20
CA ILE A 51 -1.32 -3.26 7.30
C ILE A 51 -1.95 -1.94 7.77
N GLY A 52 -2.38 -1.09 6.83
CA GLY A 52 -3.01 0.18 7.17
C GLY A 52 -4.30 0.01 7.97
N ARG A 53 -5.11 -1.00 7.64
CA ARG A 53 -6.30 -1.37 8.43
C ARG A 53 -5.92 -1.91 9.80
N ASP A 54 -4.86 -2.69 9.90
CA ASP A 54 -4.37 -3.22 11.19
C ASP A 54 -3.95 -2.06 12.11
N PHE A 55 -3.20 -1.08 11.60
CA PHE A 55 -2.89 0.14 12.35
C PHE A 55 -4.14 0.94 12.75
N ARG A 56 -5.09 1.15 11.84
CA ARG A 56 -6.36 1.83 12.15
C ARG A 56 -7.12 1.12 13.27
N ASN A 57 -7.18 -0.21 13.21
CA ASN A 57 -7.85 -1.03 14.22
C ASN A 57 -7.08 -1.01 15.55
N ALA A 58 -5.74 -1.00 15.53
CA ALA A 58 -4.90 -0.87 16.71
C ALA A 58 -5.13 0.47 17.41
N ILE A 59 -5.18 1.57 16.65
CA ILE A 59 -5.49 2.91 17.20
C ILE A 59 -6.90 2.92 17.80
N ALA A 60 -7.88 2.33 17.12
CA ALA A 60 -9.25 2.22 17.63
C ALA A 60 -9.31 1.40 18.93
N SER A 61 -8.59 0.29 18.98
CA SER A 61 -8.49 -0.56 20.17
C SER A 61 -7.85 0.16 21.35
N TYR A 62 -6.73 0.88 21.12
CA TYR A 62 -6.05 1.69 22.13
C TYR A 62 -6.97 2.80 22.67
N TYR A 63 -7.65 3.52 21.77
CA TYR A 63 -8.58 4.59 22.13
C TYR A 63 -9.74 4.08 23.00
N ASN A 64 -10.30 2.91 22.68
CA ASN A 64 -11.42 2.31 23.39
C ASN A 64 -11.00 1.58 24.66
N ALA A 65 -9.72 1.21 24.83
CA ALA A 65 -9.22 0.52 26.01
C ALA A 65 -9.07 1.43 27.23
N ALA A 66 -9.17 2.75 27.08
CA ALA A 66 -9.06 3.71 28.18
C ALA A 66 -10.19 3.52 29.19
N ALA A 67 -9.85 3.45 30.49
CA ALA A 67 -10.79 3.30 31.57
C ALA A 67 -11.67 4.56 31.73
N ALA A 68 -12.93 4.36 32.12
CA ALA A 68 -13.85 5.41 32.58
C ALA A 68 -14.07 6.60 31.60
N GLY A 69 -14.05 6.35 30.28
CA GLY A 69 -14.38 7.39 29.28
C GLY A 69 -13.28 8.41 29.00
N ALA A 70 -12.09 8.24 29.58
CA ALA A 70 -10.93 9.07 29.28
C ALA A 70 -10.24 8.63 27.96
N HIS A 71 -11.01 8.60 26.88
CA HIS A 71 -10.53 8.20 25.57
C HIS A 71 -9.34 9.08 25.13
N GLN A 72 -8.20 8.45 24.88
CA GLN A 72 -6.98 9.12 24.45
C GLN A 72 -6.38 8.38 23.26
N TYR A 73 -5.84 9.17 22.32
CA TYR A 73 -5.06 8.62 21.22
C TYR A 73 -3.63 8.30 21.66
N PRO A 74 -2.96 7.33 21.02
CA PRO A 74 -1.55 7.06 21.29
C PRO A 74 -0.70 8.27 20.92
N GLN A 75 0.33 8.54 21.71
CA GLN A 75 1.28 9.61 21.44
C GLN A 75 2.43 9.14 20.56
N GLU A 76 2.80 7.86 20.71
CA GLU A 76 3.84 7.20 19.95
C GLU A 76 3.32 5.86 19.38
N ILE A 77 4.00 5.34 18.35
CA ILE A 77 3.65 4.01 17.79
C ILE A 77 3.91 2.91 18.82
N ASP A 78 4.90 3.09 19.69
CA ASP A 78 5.25 2.15 20.74
C ASP A 78 4.11 1.95 21.75
N ASP A 79 3.25 2.95 21.95
CA ASP A 79 2.03 2.82 22.76
C ASP A 79 1.06 1.77 22.21
N LEU A 80 1.08 1.51 20.89
CA LEU A 80 0.28 0.47 20.27
C LEU A 80 0.89 -0.93 20.44
N LEU A 81 2.22 -1.00 20.56
CA LEU A 81 2.93 -2.25 20.79
C LEU A 81 2.84 -2.68 22.24
N GLU A 82 2.89 -1.73 23.18
CA GLU A 82 2.81 -2.01 24.60
C GLU A 82 2.08 -0.86 25.34
N ASP A 83 0.77 -1.02 25.53
CA ASP A 83 -0.05 -0.09 26.33
C ASP A 83 0.14 -0.38 27.83
N LYS A 84 0.79 0.55 28.52
CA LYS A 84 1.10 0.48 29.96
C LYS A 84 0.10 1.23 30.84
N ARG A 85 -1.01 1.73 30.31
CA ARG A 85 -2.01 2.49 31.08
C ARG A 85 -2.85 1.65 32.03
N GLY A 86 -2.89 0.34 31.82
CA GLY A 86 -3.63 -0.61 32.65
C GLY A 86 -2.74 -1.35 33.66
N PRO A 87 -3.35 -2.16 34.56
CA PRO A 87 -2.61 -3.00 35.50
C PRO A 87 -1.79 -4.10 34.79
N GLU A 88 -2.23 -4.52 33.60
CA GLU A 88 -1.51 -5.44 32.73
C GLU A 88 -1.23 -4.77 31.38
N PRO A 89 -0.01 -4.95 30.84
CA PRO A 89 0.32 -4.41 29.51
C PRO A 89 -0.57 -5.06 28.44
N ARG A 90 -1.04 -4.25 27.50
CA ARG A 90 -1.86 -4.70 26.38
C ARG A 90 -1.15 -4.42 25.07
N HIS A 91 -1.29 -5.34 24.11
CA HIS A 91 -0.74 -5.20 22.78
C HIS A 91 -1.90 -4.97 21.80
N HIS A 92 -1.95 -3.78 21.19
CA HIS A 92 -2.95 -3.42 20.19
C HIS A 92 -2.45 -3.69 18.78
N LEU A 93 -1.13 -3.63 18.59
CA LEU A 93 -0.44 -3.98 17.35
C LEU A 93 0.54 -5.11 17.63
N ARG A 94 0.59 -6.14 16.79
CA ARG A 94 1.46 -7.30 17.00
C ARG A 94 2.94 -7.01 16.81
N ARG A 95 3.26 -6.12 15.88
CA ARG A 95 4.63 -5.69 15.55
C ARG A 95 4.60 -4.37 14.81
N TYR A 96 5.71 -3.68 14.79
CA TYR A 96 5.87 -2.52 13.90
C TYR A 96 6.17 -3.02 12.48
N TYR A 97 5.20 -2.86 11.59
CA TYR A 97 5.33 -3.29 10.19
C TYR A 97 6.18 -2.32 9.38
N ALA A 98 6.92 -2.83 8.40
CA ALA A 98 7.49 -2.00 7.36
C ALA A 98 6.41 -1.60 6.33
N ASP A 99 6.55 -0.43 5.72
CA ASP A 99 5.70 0.00 4.61
C ASP A 99 6.01 -0.88 3.37
N PRO A 100 5.04 -1.63 2.82
CA PRO A 100 5.27 -2.51 1.67
C PRO A 100 5.71 -1.77 0.41
N MET A 101 5.43 -0.46 0.32
CA MET A 101 5.77 0.33 -0.86
C MET A 101 7.22 0.82 -0.82
N THR A 102 7.76 1.12 0.36
CA THR A 102 9.15 1.58 0.54
C THR A 102 10.08 0.48 1.03
N GLY A 103 9.55 -0.55 1.71
CA GLY A 103 10.31 -1.60 2.38
C GLY A 103 10.92 -1.16 3.72
N ALA A 104 10.66 0.05 4.19
CA ALA A 104 11.19 0.62 5.43
C ALA A 104 10.08 0.92 6.45
N GLN A 105 10.45 1.18 7.70
CA GLN A 105 9.53 1.60 8.76
C GLN A 105 9.39 3.13 8.78
N ASP A 106 9.11 3.72 7.61
CA ASP A 106 9.09 5.17 7.36
C ASP A 106 7.67 5.72 7.15
N TRP A 107 6.71 5.21 7.91
CA TRP A 107 5.33 5.65 7.85
C TRP A 107 5.18 7.15 8.11
N THR A 108 4.33 7.80 7.33
CA THR A 108 3.86 9.15 7.61
C THR A 108 2.81 9.08 8.72
N ILE A 109 3.14 9.64 9.89
CA ILE A 109 2.23 9.65 11.04
C ILE A 109 1.25 10.80 10.90
N VAL A 110 -0.04 10.49 10.87
CA VAL A 110 -1.10 11.49 10.86
C VAL A 110 -1.50 11.80 12.30
N ARG A 111 -1.27 13.05 12.70
CA ARG A 111 -1.56 13.55 14.05
C ARG A 111 -2.58 14.69 13.98
N VAL A 112 -3.49 14.72 14.95
CA VAL A 112 -4.30 15.90 15.21
C VAL A 112 -3.70 16.62 16.41
N ALA A 113 -3.50 17.94 16.27
CA ALA A 113 -2.90 18.75 17.33
C ALA A 113 -3.62 18.51 18.68
N ALA A 114 -2.84 18.33 19.75
CA ALA A 114 -3.28 18.04 21.11
C ALA A 114 -4.04 16.71 21.33
N LEU A 115 -4.31 15.90 20.29
CA LEU A 115 -4.98 14.60 20.45
C LEU A 115 -4.01 13.42 20.41
N GLY A 116 -3.04 13.43 19.53
CA GLY A 116 -2.11 12.32 19.30
C GLY A 116 -2.21 11.73 17.89
N ILE A 117 -1.80 10.47 17.73
CA ILE A 117 -1.78 9.74 16.46
C ILE A 117 -3.19 9.27 16.12
N THR A 118 -3.75 9.81 15.06
CA THR A 118 -5.08 9.46 14.56
C THR A 118 -5.05 8.46 13.41
N GLY A 119 -3.88 8.28 12.79
CA GLY A 119 -3.69 7.36 11.68
C GLY A 119 -2.28 7.36 11.14
N ILE A 120 -2.11 6.59 10.07
CA ILE A 120 -0.86 6.52 9.30
C ILE A 120 -1.16 6.63 7.81
N ALA A 121 -0.13 6.96 7.03
CA ALA A 121 -0.12 6.87 5.57
C ALA A 121 1.23 6.33 5.10
N SER A 122 1.27 5.78 3.88
CA SER A 122 2.55 5.44 3.25
C SER A 122 3.38 6.69 2.97
N SER A 123 4.70 6.61 3.06
CA SER A 123 5.60 7.67 2.63
C SER A 123 5.86 7.66 1.12
N ALA A 124 5.42 6.61 0.42
CA ALA A 124 5.65 6.41 -1.00
C ALA A 124 4.85 7.40 -1.86
N LYS A 125 5.54 8.02 -2.83
CA LYS A 125 4.97 9.01 -3.76
C LYS A 125 4.47 8.40 -5.09
N GLY A 126 4.55 7.07 -5.23
CA GLY A 126 4.07 6.37 -6.44
C GLY A 126 2.55 6.48 -6.59
N GLU A 127 2.07 6.39 -7.83
CA GLU A 127 0.64 6.39 -8.14
C GLU A 127 0.03 5.00 -7.91
N PRO A 128 -1.13 4.91 -7.21
CA PRO A 128 -1.83 3.65 -6.99
C PRO A 128 -2.46 3.12 -8.28
N ILE A 129 -2.34 1.80 -8.50
CA ILE A 129 -3.03 1.11 -9.60
C ILE A 129 -4.49 0.86 -9.23
N LYS A 130 -4.75 0.52 -7.95
CA LYS A 130 -6.11 0.26 -7.47
C LYS A 130 -6.90 1.57 -7.38
N LYS A 131 -7.97 1.69 -8.19
CA LYS A 131 -8.86 2.88 -8.21
C LYS A 131 -10.29 2.53 -7.80
N ALA A 132 -10.62 1.27 -7.53
CA ALA A 132 -11.96 0.84 -7.17
C ALA A 132 -11.97 -0.38 -6.24
N GLY A 133 -13.14 -0.73 -5.69
CA GLY A 133 -13.31 -1.91 -4.82
C GLY A 133 -12.68 -1.71 -3.43
N PHE A 134 -12.76 -0.49 -2.89
CA PHE A 134 -12.36 -0.17 -1.53
C PHE A 134 -13.48 -0.46 -0.53
N GLU A 135 -13.12 -0.72 0.72
CA GLU A 135 -14.07 -0.90 1.81
C GLU A 135 -14.71 0.43 2.24
N SER A 136 -15.81 0.32 3.00
CA SER A 136 -16.45 1.49 3.59
C SER A 136 -15.46 2.25 4.48
N GLY A 137 -15.28 3.55 4.21
CA GLY A 137 -14.29 4.40 4.90
C GLY A 137 -12.96 4.55 4.17
N GLU A 138 -12.77 3.88 3.03
CA GLU A 138 -11.58 3.97 2.16
C GLU A 138 -11.94 4.48 0.76
N THR A 139 -13.17 4.94 0.56
CA THR A 139 -13.67 5.39 -0.76
C THR A 139 -12.89 6.57 -1.33
N ALA A 140 -12.34 7.42 -0.46
CA ALA A 140 -11.47 8.54 -0.87
C ALA A 140 -10.15 8.08 -1.51
N PHE A 141 -9.74 6.81 -1.31
CA PHE A 141 -8.51 6.27 -1.93
C PHE A 141 -8.64 6.09 -3.45
N ALA A 142 -9.87 6.09 -3.99
CA ALA A 142 -10.11 5.98 -5.43
C ALA A 142 -9.52 7.17 -6.21
N ASP A 143 -9.56 8.36 -5.62
CA ASP A 143 -9.10 9.62 -6.22
C ASP A 143 -7.65 9.94 -5.85
N ALA A 144 -6.97 9.05 -5.12
CA ALA A 144 -5.60 9.26 -4.68
C ALA A 144 -4.63 9.35 -5.86
N THR A 145 -3.74 10.33 -5.80
CA THR A 145 -2.66 10.54 -6.79
C THR A 145 -1.34 9.93 -6.35
N CYS A 146 -1.17 9.68 -5.04
CA CYS A 146 -0.02 8.97 -4.48
C CYS A 146 -0.48 8.03 -3.37
N TYR A 147 0.38 7.06 -2.98
CA TYR A 147 0.13 6.24 -1.79
C TYR A 147 0.12 7.06 -0.51
N CYS A 148 0.71 8.24 -0.51
CA CYS A 148 0.68 9.20 0.60
C CYS A 148 -0.72 9.76 0.88
N ASP A 149 -1.65 9.66 -0.08
CA ASP A 149 -3.05 10.04 0.10
C ASP A 149 -3.88 8.93 0.75
N TRP A 150 -3.36 7.70 0.81
CA TRP A 150 -4.02 6.59 1.48
C TRP A 150 -3.83 6.72 3.00
N GLN A 151 -4.64 7.56 3.61
CA GLN A 151 -4.59 7.81 5.05
C GLN A 151 -5.53 6.87 5.80
N PHE A 152 -4.96 5.96 6.58
CA PHE A 152 -5.70 5.01 7.42
C PHE A 152 -6.04 5.66 8.76
N LEU A 153 -7.14 6.42 8.79
CA LEU A 153 -7.55 7.20 9.94
C LEU A 153 -8.57 6.45 10.81
N PHE A 154 -8.41 6.57 12.11
CA PHE A 154 -9.47 6.26 13.06
C PHE A 154 -10.04 7.56 13.64
N LEU A 155 -11.31 7.84 13.31
CA LEU A 155 -12.07 8.95 13.85
C LEU A 155 -13.35 8.39 14.49
N PRO A 156 -13.54 8.55 15.82
CA PRO A 156 -14.74 8.06 16.49
C PRO A 156 -15.97 8.80 15.99
N ARG A 157 -17.11 8.12 15.90
CA ARG A 157 -18.37 8.65 15.36
C ARG A 157 -18.84 9.95 16.03
N VAL A 158 -18.45 10.17 17.28
CA VAL A 158 -18.80 11.40 18.03
C VAL A 158 -18.06 12.62 17.47
N ALA A 159 -16.80 12.45 17.01
CA ALA A 159 -16.03 13.54 16.40
C ALA A 159 -16.60 13.96 15.04
N LEU A 160 -17.08 13.00 14.26
CA LEU A 160 -17.72 13.26 12.96
C LEU A 160 -19.04 14.04 13.09
N ARG A 161 -19.84 13.80 14.14
CA ARG A 161 -21.06 14.58 14.41
C ARG A 161 -20.75 16.03 14.77
N ARG A 162 -19.69 16.30 15.52
CA ARG A 162 -19.29 17.68 15.89
C ARG A 162 -18.75 18.44 14.68
N ALA A 163 -17.99 17.83 13.80
CA ALA A 163 -17.50 18.46 12.58
C ALA A 163 -18.65 18.88 11.65
N ASN A 164 -19.65 18.00 11.46
CA ASN A 164 -20.81 18.30 10.62
C ASN A 164 -21.76 19.36 11.22
N THR A 165 -21.84 19.48 12.57
CA THR A 165 -22.66 20.54 13.21
C THR A 165 -22.01 21.90 13.12
N VAL A 166 -20.69 22.00 13.15
CA VAL A 166 -19.96 23.28 13.00
C VAL A 166 -20.08 23.79 11.56
N HIS A 167 -20.03 22.92 10.56
CA HIS A 167 -20.17 23.33 9.15
C HIS A 167 -21.60 23.79 8.80
N LYS A 168 -22.63 23.18 9.42
CA LYS A 168 -24.03 23.55 9.20
C LYS A 168 -24.47 24.82 9.95
N ALA A 169 -23.69 25.29 10.92
CA ALA A 169 -23.98 26.52 11.67
C ALA A 169 -23.28 27.76 11.07
N ALA A 170 -22.50 27.58 9.98
CA ALA A 170 -21.76 28.63 9.29
C ALA A 170 -22.40 29.03 7.94
N ASP A 171 -23.49 28.37 7.52
CA ASP A 171 -24.39 28.74 6.42
C ASP A 171 -25.70 29.33 6.99
#